data_f303b3dce882b31ef9518f7efebbd93f
#
_entry.id   f303b3dce882b31ef9518f7efebbd93f
#
_cell.length_a   1.000
_cell.length_b   1.000
_cell.length_c   1.000
_cell.angle_alpha   90.00
_cell.angle_beta   90.00
_cell.angle_gamma   90.00
#
_symmetry.space_group_name_H-M   'P 1'
#
loop_
_entity.id
_entity.type
_entity.pdbx_description
1 polymer ?
#
loop_
_entity_poly.entity_id
_entity_poly.type
_entity_poly.pdbx_seq_one_letter_code
_entity_poly.pdbx_strand_id
1 'polypeptide(L)'
;ATFYWMAKVAGYDAHFVKGYALTKKGKNSHAWVEIDQKVGGKTKTYVYDPNFQHEYGPKGYNGYKITYGAKGTLKYVNYKRVN
;
A
#
# COMPACT_ATOMS: atom_id res chain seq x y z
N ALA A 1 -3.35 -9.74 4.35
CA ALA A 1 -4.75 -9.92 4.78
C ALA A 1 -4.98 -9.49 6.23
N THR A 2 -4.06 -9.80 7.16
CA THR A 2 -4.21 -9.42 8.57
C THR A 2 -4.30 -7.91 8.74
N PHE A 3 -3.42 -7.16 8.12
CA PHE A 3 -3.44 -5.70 8.19
C PHE A 3 -4.76 -5.12 7.67
N TYR A 4 -5.26 -5.65 6.55
CA TYR A 4 -6.52 -5.22 5.97
C TYR A 4 -7.68 -5.40 6.97
N TRP A 5 -7.78 -6.57 7.58
CA TRP A 5 -8.83 -6.85 8.57
C TRP A 5 -8.72 -5.97 9.80
N MET A 6 -7.49 -5.74 10.28
CA MET A 6 -7.28 -4.86 11.43
C MET A 6 -7.71 -3.43 11.11
N ALA A 7 -7.40 -2.93 9.92
CA ALA A 7 -7.81 -1.60 9.50
C ALA A 7 -9.34 -1.48 9.40
N LYS A 8 -10.00 -2.50 8.86
CA LYS A 8 -11.46 -2.52 8.77
C LYS A 8 -12.11 -2.51 10.15
N VAL A 9 -11.62 -3.34 11.06
CA VAL A 9 -12.15 -3.40 12.42
C VAL A 9 -11.96 -2.08 13.15
N ALA A 10 -10.84 -1.40 12.91
CA ALA A 10 -10.57 -0.08 13.50
C ALA A 10 -11.40 1.06 12.88
N GLY A 11 -12.21 0.78 11.88
CA GLY A 11 -13.10 1.78 11.27
C GLY A 11 -12.50 2.54 10.09
N TYR A 12 -11.36 2.13 9.58
CA TYR A 12 -10.77 2.75 8.40
C TYR A 12 -11.46 2.29 7.12
N ASP A 13 -11.49 3.18 6.12
CA ASP A 13 -11.99 2.84 4.79
C ASP A 13 -10.87 2.14 4.01
N ALA A 14 -10.67 0.87 4.31
CA ALA A 14 -9.58 0.07 3.78
C ALA A 14 -10.04 -0.79 2.62
N HIS A 15 -9.16 -0.91 1.61
CA HIS A 15 -9.41 -1.69 0.41
C HIS A 15 -8.22 -2.60 0.14
N PHE A 16 -8.50 -3.85 -0.20
CA PHE A 16 -7.45 -4.79 -0.60
C PHE A 16 -7.15 -4.59 -2.09
N VAL A 17 -5.87 -4.48 -2.42
CA VAL A 17 -5.42 -4.18 -3.78
C VAL A 17 -4.53 -5.31 -4.27
N LYS A 18 -4.76 -5.73 -5.49
CA LYS A 18 -3.89 -6.68 -6.18
C LYS A 18 -3.33 -6.05 -7.44
N GLY A 19 -2.07 -6.32 -7.70
CA GLY A 19 -1.38 -5.82 -8.88
C GLY A 19 0.02 -6.36 -8.95
N TYR A 20 0.92 -5.51 -9.40
CA TYR A 20 2.32 -5.89 -9.58
C TYR A 20 3.23 -4.82 -9.00
N ALA A 21 4.39 -5.24 -8.54
CA ALA A 21 5.46 -4.34 -8.11
C ALA A 21 6.66 -4.52 -9.02
N LEU A 22 7.26 -3.40 -9.42
CA LEU A 22 8.48 -3.42 -10.24
C LEU A 22 9.69 -3.50 -9.33
N THR A 23 10.53 -4.49 -9.58
CA THR A 23 11.80 -4.68 -8.88
C THR A 23 12.92 -4.83 -9.90
N LYS A 24 14.16 -4.98 -9.42
CA LYS A 24 15.29 -5.26 -10.29
C LYS A 24 15.12 -6.57 -11.09
N LYS A 25 14.30 -7.48 -10.57
CA LYS A 25 14.01 -8.75 -11.23
C LYS A 25 12.82 -8.66 -12.18
N GLY A 26 12.24 -7.48 -12.35
CA GLY A 26 11.11 -7.25 -13.23
C GLY A 26 9.79 -7.08 -12.48
N LYS A 27 8.70 -7.43 -13.13
CA LYS A 27 7.35 -7.24 -12.62
C LYS A 27 6.90 -8.47 -11.82
N ASN A 28 6.61 -8.29 -10.53
CA ASN A 28 6.21 -9.38 -9.63
C ASN A 28 4.81 -9.16 -9.12
N SER A 29 4.02 -10.22 -9.06
CA SER A 29 2.69 -10.22 -8.47
C SER A 29 2.79 -9.80 -7.00
N HIS A 30 1.90 -8.89 -6.57
CA HIS A 30 1.96 -8.34 -5.22
C HIS A 30 0.56 -7.89 -4.78
N ALA A 31 0.39 -7.78 -3.48
CA ALA A 31 -0.86 -7.30 -2.90
C ALA A 31 -0.54 -6.35 -1.74
N TRP A 32 -1.40 -5.35 -1.56
CA TRP A 32 -1.24 -4.36 -0.49
C TRP A 32 -2.60 -3.78 -0.12
N VAL A 33 -2.60 -2.77 0.75
CA VAL A 33 -3.84 -2.16 1.24
C VAL A 33 -3.83 -0.68 0.90
N GLU A 34 -4.98 -0.16 0.46
CA GLU A 34 -5.23 1.27 0.34
C GLU A 34 -6.20 1.70 1.42
N ILE A 35 -5.94 2.83 2.05
CA ILE A 35 -6.86 3.45 3.00
C ILE A 35 -7.18 4.84 2.51
N ASP A 36 -8.48 5.11 2.32
CA ASP A 36 -8.96 6.43 1.94
C ASP A 36 -9.22 7.25 3.20
N GLN A 37 -8.68 8.45 3.25
CA GLN A 37 -8.84 9.37 4.37
C GLN A 37 -9.21 10.76 3.86
N LYS A 38 -10.05 11.47 4.60
CA LYS A 38 -10.34 12.87 4.30
C LYS A 38 -9.30 13.76 4.93
N VAL A 39 -8.65 14.57 4.10
CA VAL A 39 -7.63 15.53 4.52
C VAL A 39 -7.98 16.88 3.92
N GLY A 40 -8.32 17.85 4.77
CA GLY A 40 -8.69 19.19 4.32
C GLY A 40 -9.89 19.22 3.38
N GLY A 41 -10.90 18.37 3.63
CA GLY A 41 -12.10 18.29 2.80
C GLY A 41 -11.96 17.49 1.52
N LYS A 42 -10.79 16.92 1.26
CA LYS A 42 -10.54 16.09 0.08
C LYS A 42 -10.20 14.68 0.51
N THR A 43 -10.62 13.70 -0.28
CA THR A 43 -10.25 12.30 -0.05
C THR A 43 -8.87 12.03 -0.62
N LYS A 44 -7.98 11.51 0.22
CA LYS A 44 -6.65 11.05 -0.18
C LYS A 44 -6.53 9.56 0.05
N THR A 45 -5.87 8.88 -0.87
CA THR A 45 -5.61 7.45 -0.78
C THR A 45 -4.16 7.22 -0.36
N TYR A 46 -3.99 6.50 0.74
CA TYR A 46 -2.66 6.11 1.22
C TYR A 46 -2.46 4.61 1.06
N VAL A 47 -1.24 4.24 0.72
CA VAL A 47 -0.85 2.84 0.53
C VAL A 47 -0.19 2.34 1.81
N TYR A 48 -0.58 1.13 2.21
CA TYR A 48 0.02 0.43 3.35
C TYR A 48 0.45 -0.95 2.86
N ASP A 49 1.75 -1.18 2.86
CA ASP A 49 2.34 -2.43 2.38
C ASP A 49 3.18 -3.05 3.49
N PRO A 50 2.56 -3.86 4.36
CA PRO A 50 3.27 -4.46 5.50
C PRO A 50 4.42 -5.36 5.07
N ASN A 51 4.27 -6.06 3.95
CA ASN A 51 5.30 -6.95 3.45
C ASN A 51 6.56 -6.17 3.05
N PHE A 52 6.37 -5.11 2.28
CA PHE A 52 7.48 -4.23 1.89
C PHE A 52 8.12 -3.57 3.11
N GLN A 53 7.29 -3.10 4.04
CA GLN A 53 7.79 -2.47 5.26
C GLN A 53 8.63 -3.44 6.08
N HIS A 54 8.18 -4.70 6.19
CA HIS A 54 8.91 -5.72 6.93
C HIS A 54 10.28 -6.01 6.32
N GLU A 55 10.35 -6.15 5.00
CA GLU A 55 11.58 -6.51 4.31
C GLU A 55 12.55 -5.35 4.13
N TYR A 56 12.04 -4.18 3.80
CA TYR A 56 12.85 -3.04 3.38
C TYR A 56 12.82 -1.85 4.34
N GLY A 57 11.95 -1.86 5.32
CA GLY A 57 11.91 -0.82 6.35
C GLY A 57 13.25 -0.63 7.06
N PRO A 58 13.92 -1.72 7.49
CA PRO A 58 15.23 -1.61 8.13
C PRO A 58 16.32 -1.02 7.23
N LYS A 59 16.10 -1.02 5.91
CA LYS A 59 17.02 -0.42 4.93
C LYS A 59 16.70 1.05 4.62
N GLY A 60 15.76 1.65 5.33
CA GLY A 60 15.39 3.04 5.16
C GLY A 60 14.24 3.30 4.21
N TYR A 61 13.59 2.26 3.70
CA TYR A 61 12.40 2.41 2.85
C TYR A 61 11.14 2.45 3.69
N ASN A 62 10.08 3.07 3.15
CA ASN A 62 8.81 3.21 3.84
C ASN A 62 7.69 2.52 3.07
N GLY A 63 6.95 1.65 3.75
CA GLY A 63 5.80 0.94 3.19
C GLY A 63 4.47 1.32 3.82
N TYR A 64 4.45 2.28 4.76
CA TYR A 64 3.22 2.70 5.45
C TYR A 64 2.89 4.15 5.17
N LYS A 65 1.59 4.41 4.97
CA LYS A 65 1.03 5.74 4.77
C LYS A 65 1.77 6.51 3.67
N ILE A 66 1.95 5.84 2.54
CA ILE A 66 2.64 6.40 1.39
C ILE A 66 1.64 6.71 0.27
N THR A 67 2.06 7.57 -0.65
CA THR A 67 1.32 7.82 -1.88
C THR A 67 2.04 7.14 -3.04
N TYR A 68 1.27 6.80 -4.09
CA TYR A 68 1.89 6.22 -5.29
C TYR A 68 2.90 7.20 -5.90
N GLY A 69 4.06 6.68 -6.27
CA GLY A 69 5.13 7.49 -6.85
C GLY A 69 6.01 8.23 -5.86
N ALA A 70 5.80 8.08 -4.55
CA ALA A 70 6.64 8.70 -3.56
C ALA A 70 8.06 8.11 -3.55
N LYS A 71 9.04 8.91 -3.14
CA LYS A 71 10.42 8.44 -3.03
C LYS A 71 10.56 7.42 -1.92
N GLY A 72 11.43 6.43 -2.13
CA GLY A 72 11.72 5.41 -1.12
C GLY A 72 10.62 4.39 -0.94
N THR A 73 9.72 4.27 -1.88
CA THR A 73 8.64 3.29 -1.87
C THR A 73 8.75 2.36 -3.06
N LEU A 74 8.01 1.25 -2.98
CA LEU A 74 7.93 0.30 -4.08
C LEU A 74 7.17 0.93 -5.25
N LYS A 75 7.52 0.57 -6.47
CA LYS A 75 6.81 1.04 -7.66
C LYS A 75 5.71 0.05 -8.02
N TYR A 76 4.46 0.49 -7.87
CA TYR A 76 3.28 -0.34 -8.12
C TYR A 76 2.71 -0.07 -9.51
N VAL A 77 2.33 -1.13 -10.21
CA VAL A 77 1.78 -1.02 -11.56
C VAL A 77 0.64 -2.03 -11.76
N ASN A 78 -0.23 -1.73 -12.70
CA ASN A 78 -1.32 -2.61 -13.12
C ASN A 78 -2.15 -3.14 -11.94
N TYR A 79 -2.52 -2.25 -11.01
CA TYR A 79 -3.21 -2.62 -9.79
C TYR A 79 -4.68 -2.22 -9.82
N LYS A 80 -5.49 -2.92 -9.04
CA LYS A 80 -6.89 -2.58 -8.84
C LYS A 80 -7.36 -3.05 -7.45
N ARG A 81 -8.37 -2.39 -6.94
CA ARG A 81 -9.04 -2.81 -5.71
C ARG A 81 -9.87 -4.05 -5.99
N VAL A 82 -9.80 -5.03 -5.09
CA VAL A 82 -10.61 -6.24 -5.21
C VAL A 82 -11.78 -6.25 -4.23
N ASN A 83 -11.84 -5.27 -3.35
CA ASN A 83 -13.00 -5.05 -2.49
C ASN A 83 -13.07 -3.64 -1.91
#